data_6c04df8a43bf6e1fa21edbe41ae38243
#
_entry.id   6c04df8a43bf6e1fa21edbe41ae38243
#
_cell.length_a   1.000
_cell.length_b   1.000
_cell.length_c   1.000
_cell.angle_alpha   90.00
_cell.angle_beta   90.00
_cell.angle_gamma   90.00
#
_symmetry.space_group_name_H-M   'P 1'
#
loop_
_entity.id
_entity.type
_entity.pdbx_description
1 polymer ?
#
loop_
_entity_poly.entity_id
_entity_poly.type
_entity_poly.pdbx_seq_one_letter_code
_entity_poly.pdbx_strand_id
1 'polypeptide(L)'
;MSGKKIGSILFWLMVGVYILYSAVFIYKTIIVVNGQHYAVLFDDAMISMQYARNLAHGYGPVFNAGGDRVEGYSNPLWVGYMALFHLLPIPTPYISLAIQISGAIFMVLSLILIRRITTSMLDSPSAWLIPLVAVGLTAFYYPLTQWSLLGLEVSILTLLASLVVWIVLNLLKEQKFSVWLYILLGVCTLIRIDMLGLGLVTWAFLVLVDKKNRSKNLLWGTVILGAFVIGQTVARYLYYGNVLPNTYYLKMTGSPLSIRIKRGFYVFFKFVWNFNVVLFLLPFLYLLFRRDRAVWYLFLAFGVQVAYSIYVGGDAWENRGGANRFFAIVMPIFMVLFALTLEKLRQAILAFMRAGPKPLLSRWVEPLSHSALLGLALISLINFNSLLDTDSLQYATLQKPSIYVIGQEKILRIALFARQITTPQATILAVAAVGVPYFSGRTTYDLLGKSDSLIAHEAMHIDPAASLLDFRPGHNKWDYAHSIGDLKPDLIPEIWEGTQAEAQPYLKDYTVIQMDQFKQWLPNGVMYVRTGSPNILWNQIQQYIVPKETGMVIKPK
;
A
#
# COMPACT_ATOMS: atom_id res chain seq x y z
N MET A 1 -39.42 -13.86 6.55
CA MET A 1 -38.02 -14.29 6.77
C MET A 1 -37.49 -13.59 8.02
N SER A 2 -36.70 -14.28 8.86
CA SER A 2 -36.07 -13.61 10.00
C SER A 2 -35.00 -12.62 9.50
N GLY A 3 -34.79 -11.48 10.21
CA GLY A 3 -33.80 -10.48 9.84
C GLY A 3 -32.36 -11.06 9.68
N LYS A 4 -32.05 -12.12 10.46
CA LYS A 4 -30.76 -12.84 10.29
C LYS A 4 -30.61 -13.52 8.92
N LYS A 5 -31.67 -14.12 8.38
CA LYS A 5 -31.65 -14.74 7.03
C LYS A 5 -31.48 -13.67 5.95
N ILE A 6 -32.25 -12.56 6.05
CA ILE A 6 -32.13 -11.42 5.14
C ILE A 6 -30.71 -10.86 5.18
N GLY A 7 -30.16 -10.60 6.37
CA GLY A 7 -28.81 -10.10 6.54
C GLY A 7 -27.74 -11.03 5.97
N SER A 8 -27.94 -12.36 6.01
CA SER A 8 -27.01 -13.31 5.40
C SER A 8 -27.08 -13.29 3.87
N ILE A 9 -28.26 -13.22 3.30
CA ILE A 9 -28.44 -13.13 1.83
C ILE A 9 -27.82 -11.84 1.31
N LEU A 10 -28.14 -10.70 1.92
CA LEU A 10 -27.59 -9.40 1.52
C LEU A 10 -26.07 -9.34 1.66
N PHE A 11 -25.50 -9.97 2.67
CA PHE A 11 -24.06 -10.08 2.81
C PHE A 11 -23.41 -10.80 1.62
N TRP A 12 -23.94 -11.97 1.23
CA TRP A 12 -23.37 -12.71 0.11
C TRP A 12 -23.61 -12.03 -1.24
N LEU A 13 -24.72 -11.33 -1.40
CA LEU A 13 -24.94 -10.44 -2.54
C LEU A 13 -23.88 -9.33 -2.60
N MET A 14 -23.62 -8.68 -1.46
CA MET A 14 -22.59 -7.64 -1.37
C MET A 14 -21.19 -8.19 -1.68
N VAL A 15 -20.84 -9.39 -1.20
CA VAL A 15 -19.61 -10.08 -1.55
C VAL A 15 -19.55 -10.36 -3.05
N GLY A 16 -20.64 -10.81 -3.66
CA GLY A 16 -20.74 -11.03 -5.11
C GLY A 16 -20.50 -9.73 -5.91
N VAL A 17 -21.12 -8.62 -5.47
CA VAL A 17 -20.90 -7.29 -6.06
C VAL A 17 -19.44 -6.86 -5.90
N TYR A 18 -18.82 -7.10 -4.73
CA TYR A 18 -17.41 -6.77 -4.51
C TYR A 18 -16.47 -7.61 -5.40
N ILE A 19 -16.75 -8.90 -5.61
CA ILE A 19 -15.98 -9.76 -6.53
C ILE A 19 -16.07 -9.21 -7.96
N LEU A 20 -17.28 -8.86 -8.41
CA LEU A 20 -17.45 -8.24 -9.74
C LEU A 20 -16.72 -6.90 -9.84
N TYR A 21 -16.84 -6.06 -8.81
CA TYR A 21 -16.12 -4.79 -8.71
C TYR A 21 -14.59 -5.01 -8.82
N SER A 22 -14.05 -5.98 -8.08
CA SER A 22 -12.63 -6.33 -8.12
C SER A 22 -12.21 -6.84 -9.50
N ALA A 23 -13.02 -7.66 -10.15
CA ALA A 23 -12.76 -8.16 -11.49
C ALA A 23 -12.70 -7.03 -12.53
N VAL A 24 -13.65 -6.07 -12.45
CA VAL A 24 -13.65 -4.89 -13.32
C VAL A 24 -12.46 -3.98 -13.03
N PHE A 25 -12.11 -3.78 -11.76
CA PHE A 25 -10.92 -3.03 -11.37
C PHE A 25 -9.65 -3.65 -11.98
N ILE A 26 -9.44 -4.96 -11.80
CA ILE A 26 -8.28 -5.69 -12.33
C ILE A 26 -8.25 -5.61 -13.86
N TYR A 27 -9.38 -5.82 -14.52
CA TYR A 27 -9.46 -5.69 -15.97
C TYR A 27 -9.01 -4.31 -16.46
N LYS A 28 -9.39 -3.23 -15.75
CA LYS A 28 -8.99 -1.85 -16.09
C LYS A 28 -7.53 -1.54 -15.80
N THR A 29 -6.78 -2.41 -15.11
CA THR A 29 -5.33 -2.29 -14.91
C THR A 29 -4.51 -3.01 -15.95
N ILE A 30 -5.15 -3.76 -16.87
CA ILE A 30 -4.46 -4.45 -17.96
C ILE A 30 -4.05 -3.43 -19.03
N ILE A 31 -2.76 -3.43 -19.36
CA ILE A 31 -2.17 -2.54 -20.35
C ILE A 31 -1.96 -3.34 -21.64
N VAL A 32 -2.32 -2.75 -22.77
CA VAL A 32 -2.13 -3.36 -24.09
C VAL A 32 -0.99 -2.65 -24.82
N VAL A 33 0.04 -3.41 -25.19
CA VAL A 33 1.17 -2.91 -26.00
C VAL A 33 1.37 -3.85 -27.17
N ASN A 34 1.31 -3.32 -28.39
CA ASN A 34 1.46 -4.08 -29.63
C ASN A 34 0.54 -5.32 -29.72
N GLY A 35 -0.70 -5.20 -29.27
CA GLY A 35 -1.68 -6.29 -29.25
C GLY A 35 -1.51 -7.31 -28.12
N GLN A 36 -0.43 -7.25 -27.35
CA GLN A 36 -0.20 -8.11 -26.18
C GLN A 36 -0.75 -7.45 -24.89
N HIS A 37 -1.48 -8.22 -24.09
CA HIS A 37 -2.00 -7.80 -22.79
C HIS A 37 -0.96 -8.06 -21.70
N TYR A 38 -0.79 -7.06 -20.81
CA TYR A 38 0.11 -7.12 -19.66
C TYR A 38 -0.65 -6.76 -18.40
N ALA A 39 -0.66 -7.65 -17.43
CA ALA A 39 -1.05 -7.32 -16.07
C ALA A 39 0.17 -6.72 -15.35
N VAL A 40 0.01 -5.52 -14.78
CA VAL A 40 1.09 -4.80 -14.10
C VAL A 40 0.64 -4.39 -12.71
N LEU A 41 1.52 -4.55 -11.72
CA LEU A 41 1.28 -4.13 -10.35
C LEU A 41 1.76 -2.69 -10.13
N PHE A 42 1.45 -2.14 -8.96
CA PHE A 42 1.98 -0.86 -8.52
C PHE A 42 3.52 -0.91 -8.34
N ASP A 43 4.17 0.24 -8.43
CA ASP A 43 5.63 0.43 -8.37
C ASP A 43 6.34 -0.45 -7.34
N ASP A 44 6.06 -0.24 -6.05
CA ASP A 44 6.72 -0.98 -4.96
C ASP A 44 6.41 -2.48 -5.01
N ALA A 45 5.23 -2.87 -5.51
CA ALA A 45 4.87 -4.28 -5.73
C ALA A 45 5.69 -4.89 -6.87
N MET A 46 6.01 -4.13 -7.93
CA MET A 46 6.87 -4.60 -9.01
C MET A 46 8.33 -4.77 -8.57
N ILE A 47 8.81 -4.00 -7.58
CA ILE A 47 10.11 -4.27 -6.94
C ILE A 47 10.08 -5.65 -6.28
N SER A 48 9.06 -5.92 -5.46
CA SER A 48 8.86 -7.22 -4.82
C SER A 48 8.76 -8.36 -5.85
N MET A 49 8.10 -8.14 -6.99
CA MET A 49 8.00 -9.08 -8.11
C MET A 49 9.37 -9.40 -8.74
N GLN A 50 10.25 -8.38 -8.86
CA GLN A 50 11.60 -8.58 -9.37
C GLN A 50 12.44 -9.47 -8.44
N TYR A 51 12.41 -9.21 -7.13
CA TYR A 51 13.05 -10.06 -6.12
C TYR A 51 12.46 -11.47 -6.10
N ALA A 52 11.14 -11.58 -6.20
CA ALA A 52 10.42 -12.85 -6.23
C ALA A 52 10.81 -13.69 -7.44
N ARG A 53 10.92 -13.08 -8.63
CA ARG A 53 11.40 -13.75 -9.83
C ARG A 53 12.81 -14.31 -9.65
N ASN A 54 13.74 -13.48 -9.17
CA ASN A 54 15.13 -13.91 -8.97
C ASN A 54 15.24 -15.00 -7.89
N LEU A 55 14.45 -14.91 -6.82
CA LEU A 55 14.35 -15.96 -5.81
C LEU A 55 13.87 -17.29 -6.42
N ALA A 56 12.81 -17.28 -7.21
CA ALA A 56 12.27 -18.46 -7.86
C ALA A 56 13.23 -19.11 -8.87
N HIS A 57 14.08 -18.30 -9.54
CA HIS A 57 15.08 -18.81 -10.48
C HIS A 57 16.42 -19.19 -9.82
N GLY A 58 16.51 -19.19 -8.48
CA GLY A 58 17.71 -19.65 -7.77
C GLY A 58 18.82 -18.61 -7.60
N TYR A 59 18.63 -17.38 -8.04
CA TYR A 59 19.61 -16.30 -7.82
C TYR A 59 19.57 -15.74 -6.39
N GLY A 60 18.59 -16.15 -5.59
CA GLY A 60 18.33 -15.63 -4.25
C GLY A 60 17.50 -14.34 -4.28
N PRO A 61 17.18 -13.78 -3.11
CA PRO A 61 16.40 -12.55 -2.99
C PRO A 61 17.26 -11.31 -3.28
N VAL A 62 17.65 -11.14 -4.56
CA VAL A 62 18.47 -10.06 -5.10
C VAL A 62 17.72 -9.30 -6.18
N PHE A 63 18.03 -8.02 -6.37
CA PHE A 63 17.37 -7.19 -7.37
C PHE A 63 17.84 -7.53 -8.81
N ASN A 64 19.15 -7.60 -9.01
CA ASN A 64 19.77 -8.05 -10.25
C ASN A 64 20.33 -9.46 -10.08
N ALA A 65 20.11 -10.35 -11.04
CA ALA A 65 20.68 -11.69 -11.01
C ALA A 65 22.23 -11.62 -11.03
N GLY A 66 22.87 -12.22 -10.02
CA GLY A 66 24.32 -12.15 -9.85
C GLY A 66 24.87 -10.81 -9.37
N GLY A 67 24.00 -9.84 -9.04
CA GLY A 67 24.39 -8.54 -8.50
C GLY A 67 24.49 -8.53 -6.97
N ASP A 68 24.67 -7.33 -6.41
CA ASP A 68 24.83 -7.10 -4.98
C ASP A 68 23.60 -7.55 -4.17
N ARG A 69 23.88 -8.01 -2.95
CA ARG A 69 22.83 -8.38 -1.98
C ARG A 69 22.35 -7.15 -1.24
N VAL A 70 21.34 -6.47 -1.81
CA VAL A 70 20.69 -5.30 -1.21
C VAL A 70 19.22 -5.62 -0.96
N GLU A 71 18.71 -5.38 0.26
CA GLU A 71 17.28 -5.60 0.59
C GLU A 71 16.45 -4.38 0.22
N GLY A 72 16.10 -4.23 -1.06
CA GLY A 72 15.30 -3.13 -1.59
C GLY A 72 13.79 -3.24 -1.32
N TYR A 73 13.37 -4.26 -0.59
CA TYR A 73 11.98 -4.49 -0.19
C TYR A 73 11.85 -4.49 1.34
N SER A 74 10.63 -4.43 1.85
CA SER A 74 10.35 -4.45 3.30
C SER A 74 9.34 -5.55 3.69
N ASN A 75 9.06 -6.48 2.76
CA ASN A 75 7.99 -7.46 2.85
C ASN A 75 8.46 -8.89 2.48
N PRO A 76 9.44 -9.47 3.24
CA PRO A 76 10.11 -10.71 2.85
C PRO A 76 9.15 -11.90 2.63
N LEU A 77 8.16 -12.09 3.49
CA LEU A 77 7.20 -13.18 3.32
C LEU A 77 6.29 -12.95 2.11
N TRP A 78 5.98 -11.70 1.76
CA TRP A 78 5.22 -11.35 0.56
C TRP A 78 6.03 -11.61 -0.71
N VAL A 79 7.33 -11.29 -0.71
CA VAL A 79 8.26 -11.68 -1.79
C VAL A 79 8.31 -13.20 -1.96
N GLY A 80 8.42 -13.94 -0.86
CA GLY A 80 8.36 -15.42 -0.88
C GLY A 80 7.03 -15.93 -1.47
N TYR A 81 5.91 -15.34 -1.08
CA TYR A 81 4.58 -15.66 -1.64
C TYR A 81 4.51 -15.38 -3.15
N MET A 82 4.99 -14.22 -3.60
CA MET A 82 5.06 -13.89 -5.04
C MET A 82 5.97 -14.84 -5.81
N ALA A 83 7.06 -15.32 -5.20
CA ALA A 83 7.99 -16.27 -5.82
C ALA A 83 7.30 -17.60 -6.17
N LEU A 84 6.32 -18.05 -5.39
CA LEU A 84 5.56 -19.27 -5.70
C LEU A 84 4.87 -19.22 -7.07
N PHE A 85 4.39 -18.05 -7.48
CA PHE A 85 3.75 -17.89 -8.79
C PHE A 85 4.74 -17.89 -9.94
N HIS A 86 6.02 -17.55 -9.70
CA HIS A 86 7.08 -17.63 -10.70
C HIS A 86 7.57 -19.07 -10.91
N LEU A 87 7.24 -19.99 -10.01
CA LEU A 87 7.50 -21.43 -10.18
C LEU A 87 6.43 -22.12 -11.04
N LEU A 88 5.29 -21.45 -11.27
CA LEU A 88 4.21 -22.00 -12.08
C LEU A 88 4.41 -21.63 -13.58
N PRO A 89 3.90 -22.44 -14.52
CA PRO A 89 4.01 -22.16 -15.95
C PRO A 89 3.09 -21.03 -16.42
N ILE A 90 3.15 -19.89 -15.73
CA ILE A 90 2.39 -18.68 -16.05
C ILE A 90 3.29 -17.76 -16.87
N PRO A 91 2.90 -17.33 -18.08
CA PRO A 91 3.68 -16.37 -18.86
C PRO A 91 3.89 -15.06 -18.09
N THR A 92 5.09 -14.50 -18.17
CA THR A 92 5.49 -13.25 -17.47
C THR A 92 4.46 -12.11 -17.55
N PRO A 93 3.79 -11.84 -18.70
CA PRO A 93 2.75 -10.81 -18.79
C PRO A 93 1.56 -11.00 -17.84
N TYR A 94 1.32 -12.21 -17.36
CA TYR A 94 0.12 -12.56 -16.59
C TYR A 94 0.39 -12.93 -15.12
N ILE A 95 1.64 -13.08 -14.68
CA ILE A 95 1.96 -13.44 -13.29
C ILE A 95 1.36 -12.43 -12.29
N SER A 96 1.43 -11.15 -12.62
CA SER A 96 0.84 -10.07 -11.81
C SER A 96 -0.66 -10.25 -11.56
N LEU A 97 -1.38 -10.86 -12.51
CA LEU A 97 -2.81 -11.15 -12.37
C LEU A 97 -3.09 -12.10 -11.20
N ALA A 98 -2.23 -13.11 -10.99
CA ALA A 98 -2.37 -14.04 -9.87
C ALA A 98 -2.26 -13.32 -8.51
N ILE A 99 -1.37 -12.32 -8.41
CA ILE A 99 -1.22 -11.50 -7.20
C ILE A 99 -2.44 -10.61 -6.97
N GLN A 100 -2.99 -10.01 -8.03
CA GLN A 100 -4.20 -9.19 -7.96
C GLN A 100 -5.43 -10.03 -7.52
N ILE A 101 -5.59 -11.23 -8.08
CA ILE A 101 -6.65 -12.17 -7.68
C ILE A 101 -6.48 -12.58 -6.21
N SER A 102 -5.24 -12.86 -5.76
CA SER A 102 -4.96 -13.14 -4.35
C SER A 102 -5.38 -11.97 -3.46
N GLY A 103 -5.10 -10.73 -3.89
CA GLY A 103 -5.55 -9.52 -3.21
C GLY A 103 -7.07 -9.47 -3.03
N ALA A 104 -7.83 -9.79 -4.09
CA ALA A 104 -9.29 -9.84 -4.04
C ALA A 104 -9.79 -10.94 -3.07
N ILE A 105 -9.17 -12.12 -3.08
CA ILE A 105 -9.50 -13.22 -2.17
C ILE A 105 -9.27 -12.80 -0.70
N PHE A 106 -8.12 -12.21 -0.38
CA PHE A 106 -7.80 -11.75 0.98
C PHE A 106 -8.78 -10.67 1.44
N MET A 107 -9.20 -9.78 0.56
CA MET A 107 -10.22 -8.79 0.86
C MET A 107 -11.59 -9.44 1.15
N VAL A 108 -12.04 -10.40 0.35
CA VAL A 108 -13.29 -11.15 0.60
C VAL A 108 -13.25 -11.83 1.98
N LEU A 109 -12.13 -12.49 2.33
CA LEU A 109 -11.95 -13.08 3.65
C LEU A 109 -11.98 -12.04 4.77
N SER A 110 -11.41 -10.85 4.52
CA SER A 110 -11.49 -9.71 5.44
C SER A 110 -12.93 -9.27 5.68
N LEU A 111 -13.77 -9.18 4.63
CA LEU A 111 -15.19 -8.82 4.76
C LEU A 111 -15.96 -9.81 5.64
N ILE A 112 -15.63 -11.11 5.57
CA ILE A 112 -16.21 -12.13 6.45
C ILE A 112 -15.83 -11.87 7.91
N LEU A 113 -14.56 -11.53 8.18
CA LEU A 113 -14.10 -11.20 9.53
C LEU A 113 -14.72 -9.91 10.05
N ILE A 114 -14.81 -8.86 9.24
CA ILE A 114 -15.48 -7.59 9.60
C ILE A 114 -16.94 -7.83 9.99
N ARG A 115 -17.67 -8.64 9.22
CA ARG A 115 -19.02 -9.06 9.60
C ARG A 115 -19.05 -9.74 10.97
N ARG A 116 -18.13 -10.69 11.22
CA ARG A 116 -18.04 -11.42 12.51
C ARG A 116 -17.69 -10.49 13.67
N ILE A 117 -16.70 -9.63 13.49
CA ILE A 117 -16.26 -8.64 14.49
C ILE A 117 -17.45 -7.75 14.84
N THR A 118 -18.09 -7.12 13.84
CA THR A 118 -19.22 -6.22 14.06
C THR A 118 -20.36 -6.94 14.77
N THR A 119 -20.72 -8.15 14.31
CA THR A 119 -21.79 -8.94 14.95
C THR A 119 -21.47 -9.29 16.40
N SER A 120 -20.22 -9.59 16.74
CA SER A 120 -19.81 -9.93 18.12
C SER A 120 -19.87 -8.75 19.08
N MET A 121 -19.84 -7.53 18.54
CA MET A 121 -19.89 -6.27 19.31
C MET A 121 -21.30 -5.72 19.50
N LEU A 122 -22.30 -6.30 18.84
CA LEU A 122 -23.70 -5.87 18.95
C LEU A 122 -24.36 -6.40 20.24
N ASP A 123 -25.15 -5.55 20.86
CA ASP A 123 -25.93 -5.90 22.06
C ASP A 123 -27.26 -6.62 21.71
N SER A 124 -27.76 -6.42 20.47
CA SER A 124 -29.03 -7.00 20.04
C SER A 124 -28.94 -7.69 18.67
N PRO A 125 -29.51 -8.91 18.55
CA PRO A 125 -29.63 -9.59 17.26
C PRO A 125 -30.52 -8.86 16.23
N SER A 126 -31.35 -7.91 16.65
CA SER A 126 -32.22 -7.13 15.76
C SER A 126 -31.44 -6.11 14.91
N ALA A 127 -30.24 -5.74 15.33
CA ALA A 127 -29.37 -4.82 14.60
C ALA A 127 -28.60 -5.49 13.43
N TRP A 128 -29.26 -6.41 12.71
CA TRP A 128 -28.67 -7.21 11.61
C TRP A 128 -28.13 -6.37 10.43
N LEU A 129 -28.57 -5.12 10.30
CA LEU A 129 -28.13 -4.20 9.25
C LEU A 129 -26.75 -3.63 9.51
N ILE A 130 -26.34 -3.48 10.77
CA ILE A 130 -25.07 -2.84 11.14
C ILE A 130 -23.83 -3.56 10.63
N PRO A 131 -23.74 -4.92 10.70
CA PRO A 131 -22.64 -5.64 10.07
C PRO A 131 -22.58 -5.43 8.54
N LEU A 132 -23.72 -5.22 7.87
CA LEU A 132 -23.75 -4.92 6.44
C LEU A 132 -23.22 -3.52 6.16
N VAL A 133 -23.53 -2.54 7.00
CA VAL A 133 -22.97 -1.17 6.90
C VAL A 133 -21.45 -1.22 7.03
N ALA A 134 -20.93 -1.88 8.07
CA ALA A 134 -19.48 -2.00 8.26
C ALA A 134 -18.79 -2.70 7.08
N VAL A 135 -19.40 -3.78 6.57
CA VAL A 135 -18.90 -4.52 5.40
C VAL A 135 -18.96 -3.66 4.15
N GLY A 136 -20.06 -2.95 3.89
CA GLY A 136 -20.21 -2.10 2.71
C GLY A 136 -19.22 -0.93 2.70
N LEU A 137 -19.06 -0.26 3.84
CA LEU A 137 -18.08 0.81 4.00
C LEU A 137 -16.64 0.28 3.78
N THR A 138 -16.35 -0.93 4.25
CA THR A 138 -15.02 -1.56 4.05
C THR A 138 -14.81 -1.97 2.60
N ALA A 139 -15.78 -2.69 2.01
CA ALA A 139 -15.69 -3.24 0.66
C ALA A 139 -15.49 -2.16 -0.41
N PHE A 140 -16.19 -1.05 -0.26
CA PHE A 140 -16.20 0.03 -1.25
C PHE A 140 -15.40 1.27 -0.81
N TYR A 141 -14.54 1.13 0.20
CA TYR A 141 -13.52 2.12 0.50
C TYR A 141 -12.39 2.00 -0.52
N TYR A 142 -12.46 2.84 -1.55
CA TYR A 142 -11.59 2.76 -2.73
C TYR A 142 -10.09 2.72 -2.40
N PRO A 143 -9.55 3.54 -1.48
CA PRO A 143 -8.14 3.47 -1.15
C PRO A 143 -7.66 2.10 -0.71
N LEU A 144 -8.41 1.42 0.16
CA LEU A 144 -8.07 0.06 0.60
C LEU A 144 -8.12 -0.93 -0.56
N THR A 145 -9.16 -0.87 -1.38
CA THR A 145 -9.31 -1.72 -2.57
C THR A 145 -8.19 -1.49 -3.56
N GLN A 146 -7.86 -0.22 -3.84
CA GLN A 146 -6.79 0.13 -4.77
C GLN A 146 -5.44 -0.46 -4.36
N TRP A 147 -5.01 -0.24 -3.12
CA TRP A 147 -3.74 -0.79 -2.64
C TRP A 147 -3.74 -2.32 -2.61
N SER A 148 -4.88 -2.93 -2.29
CA SER A 148 -5.06 -4.38 -2.25
C SER A 148 -4.97 -5.03 -3.63
N LEU A 149 -5.62 -4.42 -4.64
CA LEU A 149 -5.70 -4.99 -6.00
C LEU A 149 -4.54 -4.57 -6.91
N LEU A 150 -3.74 -3.58 -6.50
CA LEU A 150 -2.50 -3.22 -7.19
C LEU A 150 -1.28 -4.04 -6.71
N GLY A 151 -1.51 -5.10 -5.94
CA GLY A 151 -0.50 -6.12 -5.63
C GLY A 151 0.37 -5.83 -4.41
N LEU A 152 0.06 -4.79 -3.63
CA LEU A 152 0.71 -4.58 -2.34
C LEU A 152 0.20 -5.58 -1.29
N GLU A 153 1.00 -5.79 -0.25
CA GLU A 153 0.69 -6.65 0.89
C GLU A 153 -0.47 -6.14 1.78
N VAL A 154 -1.08 -5.02 1.41
CA VAL A 154 -2.16 -4.35 2.17
C VAL A 154 -3.36 -5.29 2.39
N SER A 155 -3.76 -6.07 1.39
CA SER A 155 -4.90 -7.00 1.49
C SER A 155 -4.68 -8.09 2.54
N ILE A 156 -3.52 -8.76 2.50
CA ILE A 156 -3.19 -9.81 3.45
C ILE A 156 -3.00 -9.24 4.86
N LEU A 157 -2.39 -8.07 5.01
CA LEU A 157 -2.23 -7.40 6.29
C LEU A 157 -3.58 -6.96 6.87
N THR A 158 -4.52 -6.51 6.03
CA THR A 158 -5.90 -6.20 6.44
C THR A 158 -6.61 -7.45 6.95
N LEU A 159 -6.47 -8.57 6.26
CA LEU A 159 -7.01 -9.86 6.69
C LEU A 159 -6.44 -10.28 8.05
N LEU A 160 -5.12 -10.24 8.19
CA LEU A 160 -4.44 -10.69 9.40
C LEU A 160 -4.70 -9.74 10.59
N ALA A 161 -4.71 -8.43 10.37
CA ALA A 161 -5.09 -7.46 11.41
C ALA A 161 -6.54 -7.67 11.88
N SER A 162 -7.47 -7.91 10.95
CA SER A 162 -8.85 -8.26 11.28
C SER A 162 -8.96 -9.58 12.03
N LEU A 163 -8.16 -10.59 11.65
CA LEU A 163 -8.09 -11.87 12.33
C LEU A 163 -7.53 -11.73 13.76
N VAL A 164 -6.47 -10.96 13.93
CA VAL A 164 -5.91 -10.62 15.25
C VAL A 164 -6.97 -9.98 16.13
N VAL A 165 -7.68 -8.98 15.62
CA VAL A 165 -8.77 -8.33 16.37
C VAL A 165 -9.84 -9.33 16.74
N TRP A 166 -10.31 -10.15 15.80
CA TRP A 166 -11.33 -11.15 16.06
C TRP A 166 -10.91 -12.17 17.13
N ILE A 167 -9.65 -12.65 17.07
CA ILE A 167 -9.08 -13.57 18.08
C ILE A 167 -9.05 -12.88 19.45
N VAL A 168 -8.53 -11.66 19.55
CA VAL A 168 -8.43 -10.94 20.83
C VAL A 168 -9.81 -10.74 21.46
N LEU A 169 -10.81 -10.34 20.67
CA LEU A 169 -12.19 -10.18 21.17
C LEU A 169 -12.73 -11.49 21.75
N ASN A 170 -12.49 -12.64 21.10
CA ASN A 170 -12.90 -13.94 21.60
C ASN A 170 -12.13 -14.35 22.87
N LEU A 171 -10.81 -14.12 22.90
CA LEU A 171 -9.98 -14.42 24.07
C LEU A 171 -10.42 -13.62 25.30
N LEU A 172 -10.75 -12.33 25.11
CA LEU A 172 -11.29 -11.48 26.19
C LEU A 172 -12.63 -11.98 26.71
N LYS A 173 -13.53 -12.43 25.81
CA LYS A 173 -14.83 -12.95 26.17
C LYS A 173 -14.74 -14.29 26.90
N GLU A 174 -13.91 -15.21 26.41
CA GLU A 174 -13.77 -16.56 26.93
C GLU A 174 -12.76 -16.67 28.08
N GLN A 175 -12.00 -15.59 28.35
CA GLN A 175 -10.89 -15.55 29.30
C GLN A 175 -9.88 -16.68 29.09
N LYS A 176 -9.57 -16.97 27.82
CA LYS A 176 -8.61 -17.99 27.38
C LYS A 176 -7.31 -17.37 26.94
N PHE A 177 -6.25 -18.17 26.96
CA PHE A 177 -4.94 -17.85 26.39
C PHE A 177 -4.77 -18.58 25.04
N SER A 178 -4.06 -17.96 24.10
CA SER A 178 -3.67 -18.61 22.84
C SER A 178 -2.27 -18.19 22.42
N VAL A 179 -1.39 -19.16 22.28
CA VAL A 179 -0.04 -18.98 21.72
C VAL A 179 -0.09 -18.62 20.23
N TRP A 180 -1.10 -19.13 19.51
CA TRP A 180 -1.28 -18.88 18.09
C TRP A 180 -1.49 -17.41 17.74
N LEU A 181 -2.04 -16.62 18.68
CA LEU A 181 -2.13 -15.16 18.52
C LEU A 181 -0.75 -14.53 18.33
N TYR A 182 0.23 -14.91 19.14
CA TYR A 182 1.57 -14.36 19.07
C TYR A 182 2.36 -14.86 17.85
N ILE A 183 2.12 -16.12 17.45
CA ILE A 183 2.66 -16.65 16.19
C ILE A 183 2.10 -15.85 15.00
N LEU A 184 0.79 -15.61 14.99
CA LEU A 184 0.15 -14.80 13.95
C LEU A 184 0.72 -13.37 13.89
N LEU A 185 0.89 -12.72 15.05
CA LEU A 185 1.50 -11.39 15.14
C LEU A 185 2.96 -11.41 14.65
N GLY A 186 3.71 -12.46 14.97
CA GLY A 186 5.06 -12.68 14.45
C GLY A 186 5.08 -12.83 12.92
N VAL A 187 4.17 -13.62 12.35
CA VAL A 187 4.01 -13.76 10.89
C VAL A 187 3.68 -12.41 10.24
N CYS A 188 2.85 -11.58 10.87
CA CYS A 188 2.58 -10.23 10.37
C CYS A 188 3.87 -9.42 10.22
N THR A 189 4.85 -9.55 11.14
CA THR A 189 6.13 -8.83 11.05
C THR A 189 7.00 -9.30 9.88
N LEU A 190 6.88 -10.55 9.44
CA LEU A 190 7.56 -11.07 8.24
C LEU A 190 6.90 -10.58 6.95
N ILE A 191 5.62 -10.23 6.98
CA ILE A 191 4.96 -9.59 5.84
C ILE A 191 5.36 -8.13 5.79
N ARG A 192 5.37 -7.42 6.95
CA ARG A 192 5.85 -6.05 7.05
C ARG A 192 6.21 -5.73 8.50
N ILE A 193 7.45 -5.29 8.72
CA ILE A 193 8.00 -5.10 10.07
C ILE A 193 7.22 -4.08 10.92
N ASP A 194 6.56 -3.10 10.32
CA ASP A 194 5.74 -2.10 11.04
C ASP A 194 4.52 -2.72 11.74
N MET A 195 4.09 -3.91 11.34
CA MET A 195 3.07 -4.67 12.06
C MET A 195 3.51 -5.09 13.47
N LEU A 196 4.81 -4.94 13.80
CA LEU A 196 5.30 -5.05 15.16
C LEU A 196 4.58 -4.07 16.11
N GLY A 197 4.19 -2.88 15.62
CA GLY A 197 3.39 -1.93 16.40
C GLY A 197 2.07 -2.56 16.88
N LEU A 198 1.32 -3.20 15.98
CA LEU A 198 0.10 -3.95 16.35
C LEU A 198 0.43 -5.11 17.30
N GLY A 199 1.53 -5.81 17.07
CA GLY A 199 2.00 -6.90 17.95
C GLY A 199 2.27 -6.41 19.38
N LEU A 200 3.03 -5.33 19.53
CA LEU A 200 3.39 -4.77 20.83
C LEU A 200 2.18 -4.20 21.58
N VAL A 201 1.30 -3.49 20.88
CA VAL A 201 0.06 -2.97 21.49
C VAL A 201 -0.85 -4.10 21.93
N THR A 202 -1.01 -5.16 21.11
CA THR A 202 -1.81 -6.34 21.48
C THR A 202 -1.21 -7.07 22.69
N TRP A 203 0.10 -7.29 22.69
CA TRP A 203 0.82 -7.90 23.80
C TRP A 203 0.67 -7.08 25.10
N ALA A 204 0.97 -5.79 25.06
CA ALA A 204 0.88 -4.92 26.21
C ALA A 204 -0.56 -4.83 26.76
N PHE A 205 -1.54 -4.71 25.85
CA PHE A 205 -2.94 -4.68 26.21
C PHE A 205 -3.38 -5.95 26.95
N LEU A 206 -3.05 -7.14 26.44
CA LEU A 206 -3.41 -8.40 27.08
C LEU A 206 -2.66 -8.61 28.40
N VAL A 207 -1.39 -8.22 28.52
CA VAL A 207 -0.64 -8.24 29.78
C VAL A 207 -1.29 -7.35 30.85
N LEU A 208 -1.81 -6.19 30.45
CA LEU A 208 -2.44 -5.26 31.39
C LEU A 208 -3.87 -5.67 31.78
N VAL A 209 -4.64 -6.17 30.80
CA VAL A 209 -6.10 -6.32 30.92
C VAL A 209 -6.53 -7.75 31.27
N ASP A 210 -5.84 -8.78 30.76
CA ASP A 210 -6.15 -10.19 31.04
C ASP A 210 -5.39 -10.67 32.29
N LYS A 211 -5.90 -10.30 33.46
CA LYS A 211 -5.26 -10.65 34.75
C LYS A 211 -5.09 -12.16 34.93
N LYS A 212 -6.00 -12.98 34.41
CA LYS A 212 -5.98 -14.45 34.55
C LYS A 212 -4.81 -15.09 33.79
N ASN A 213 -4.51 -14.59 32.59
CA ASN A 213 -3.47 -15.14 31.73
C ASN A 213 -2.25 -14.21 31.61
N ARG A 214 -2.10 -13.22 32.51
CA ARG A 214 -1.04 -12.20 32.45
C ARG A 214 0.35 -12.80 32.26
N SER A 215 0.74 -13.75 33.11
CA SER A 215 2.07 -14.36 33.05
C SER A 215 2.30 -15.13 31.74
N LYS A 216 1.27 -15.80 31.23
CA LYS A 216 1.35 -16.50 29.93
C LYS A 216 1.49 -15.50 28.79
N ASN A 217 0.69 -14.42 28.80
CA ASN A 217 0.77 -13.35 27.79
C ASN A 217 2.14 -12.66 27.84
N LEU A 218 2.65 -12.36 29.04
CA LEU A 218 3.97 -11.75 29.22
C LEU A 218 5.07 -12.66 28.67
N LEU A 219 5.12 -13.92 29.11
CA LEU A 219 6.18 -14.85 28.73
C LEU A 219 6.13 -15.18 27.22
N TRP A 220 5.03 -15.77 26.76
CA TRP A 220 4.93 -16.25 25.38
C TRP A 220 4.88 -15.13 24.37
N GLY A 221 4.25 -14.01 24.70
CA GLY A 221 4.25 -12.83 23.82
C GLY A 221 5.65 -12.29 23.63
N THR A 222 6.42 -12.10 24.72
CA THR A 222 7.81 -11.63 24.64
C THR A 222 8.70 -12.62 23.87
N VAL A 223 8.62 -13.93 24.21
CA VAL A 223 9.47 -14.94 23.59
C VAL A 223 9.18 -15.07 22.09
N ILE A 224 7.90 -15.15 21.71
CA ILE A 224 7.54 -15.39 20.30
C ILE A 224 7.78 -14.15 19.46
N LEU A 225 7.30 -12.96 19.87
CA LEU A 225 7.54 -11.74 19.12
C LEU A 225 9.04 -11.42 19.05
N GLY A 226 9.77 -11.61 20.17
CA GLY A 226 11.22 -11.49 20.19
C GLY A 226 11.91 -12.45 19.22
N ALA A 227 11.50 -13.72 19.19
CA ALA A 227 12.07 -14.71 18.26
C ALA A 227 11.85 -14.33 16.79
N PHE A 228 10.66 -13.84 16.42
CA PHE A 228 10.40 -13.39 15.05
C PHE A 228 11.23 -12.16 14.69
N VAL A 229 11.32 -11.14 15.57
CA VAL A 229 12.08 -9.93 15.32
C VAL A 229 13.58 -10.21 15.27
N ILE A 230 14.10 -10.95 16.24
CA ILE A 230 15.53 -11.31 16.28
C ILE A 230 15.86 -12.23 15.10
N GLY A 231 15.05 -13.25 14.85
CA GLY A 231 15.27 -14.21 13.76
C GLY A 231 15.35 -13.53 12.39
N GLN A 232 14.40 -12.65 12.06
CA GLN A 232 14.45 -11.93 10.80
C GLN A 232 15.61 -10.92 10.72
N THR A 233 15.99 -10.29 11.84
CA THR A 233 17.13 -9.37 11.88
C THR A 233 18.45 -10.11 11.70
N VAL A 234 18.62 -11.26 12.35
CA VAL A 234 19.81 -12.13 12.19
C VAL A 234 19.88 -12.66 10.75
N ALA A 235 18.77 -13.18 10.20
CA ALA A 235 18.74 -13.66 8.81
C ALA A 235 19.11 -12.55 7.81
N ARG A 236 18.60 -11.34 8.03
CA ARG A 236 18.93 -10.14 7.23
C ARG A 236 20.42 -9.82 7.32
N TYR A 237 20.96 -9.75 8.53
CA TYR A 237 22.37 -9.44 8.75
C TYR A 237 23.29 -10.47 8.09
N LEU A 238 22.99 -11.76 8.23
CA LEU A 238 23.80 -12.82 7.62
C LEU A 238 23.75 -12.83 6.10
N TYR A 239 22.64 -12.40 5.50
CA TYR A 239 22.48 -12.41 4.05
C TYR A 239 22.85 -11.09 3.38
N TYR A 240 22.42 -9.95 3.94
CA TYR A 240 22.60 -8.60 3.36
C TYR A 240 23.70 -7.77 4.05
N GLY A 241 24.24 -8.20 5.17
CA GLY A 241 25.23 -7.44 5.94
C GLY A 241 24.66 -6.27 6.75
N ASN A 242 23.34 -6.05 6.72
CA ASN A 242 22.67 -4.94 7.41
C ASN A 242 21.61 -5.43 8.39
N VAL A 243 21.43 -4.74 9.53
CA VAL A 243 20.42 -5.08 10.53
C VAL A 243 19.02 -4.60 10.16
N LEU A 244 18.93 -3.57 9.32
CA LEU A 244 17.69 -2.98 8.84
C LEU A 244 17.63 -3.06 7.30
N PRO A 245 16.44 -3.11 6.68
CA PRO A 245 16.32 -3.14 5.23
C PRO A 245 16.84 -1.83 4.62
N ASN A 246 17.36 -1.89 3.40
CA ASN A 246 17.88 -0.73 2.68
C ASN A 246 16.86 0.41 2.57
N THR A 247 15.57 0.05 2.43
CA THR A 247 14.47 1.01 2.44
C THR A 247 14.32 1.80 3.74
N TYR A 248 14.82 1.28 4.88
CA TYR A 248 14.87 2.03 6.13
C TYR A 248 15.93 3.14 6.04
N TYR A 249 17.15 2.80 5.63
CA TYR A 249 18.21 3.79 5.45
C TYR A 249 17.80 4.87 4.45
N LEU A 250 17.18 4.48 3.34
CA LEU A 250 16.69 5.40 2.33
C LEU A 250 15.63 6.39 2.87
N LYS A 251 14.67 5.91 3.66
CA LYS A 251 13.50 6.70 4.08
C LYS A 251 13.65 7.38 5.43
N MET A 252 14.46 6.81 6.32
CA MET A 252 14.45 7.18 7.74
C MET A 252 15.73 7.87 8.20
N THR A 253 16.81 7.85 7.39
CA THR A 253 18.09 8.48 7.72
C THR A 253 18.39 9.65 6.77
N GLY A 254 19.29 10.54 7.18
CA GLY A 254 19.71 11.69 6.36
C GLY A 254 18.78 12.91 6.50
N SER A 255 17.77 12.88 7.39
CA SER A 255 16.94 14.04 7.73
C SER A 255 16.63 14.08 9.23
N PRO A 256 16.40 15.26 9.83
CA PRO A 256 15.97 15.39 11.22
C PRO A 256 14.63 14.69 11.48
N LEU A 257 14.53 13.97 12.61
CA LEU A 257 13.29 13.31 13.05
C LEU A 257 12.11 14.30 13.12
N SER A 258 12.38 15.55 13.51
CA SER A 258 11.36 16.60 13.64
C SER A 258 10.66 16.92 12.32
N ILE A 259 11.37 16.97 11.20
CA ILE A 259 10.79 17.21 9.86
C ILE A 259 9.84 16.07 9.51
N ARG A 260 10.27 14.83 9.71
CA ARG A 260 9.49 13.63 9.44
C ARG A 260 8.20 13.60 10.25
N ILE A 261 8.28 13.83 11.56
CA ILE A 261 7.11 13.85 12.45
C ILE A 261 6.16 15.00 12.11
N LYS A 262 6.69 16.22 11.85
CA LYS A 262 5.86 17.36 11.43
C LYS A 262 5.10 17.05 10.15
N ARG A 263 5.78 16.47 9.15
CA ARG A 263 5.10 16.05 7.91
C ARG A 263 4.05 14.97 8.19
N GLY A 264 4.38 13.97 9.02
CA GLY A 264 3.44 12.92 9.39
C GLY A 264 2.14 13.47 10.00
N PHE A 265 2.24 14.42 10.91
CA PHE A 265 1.08 15.15 11.44
C PHE A 265 0.36 15.95 10.36
N TYR A 266 1.09 16.69 9.53
CA TYR A 266 0.48 17.49 8.46
C TYR A 266 -0.37 16.61 7.52
N VAL A 267 0.17 15.49 7.02
CA VAL A 267 -0.55 14.61 6.10
C VAL A 267 -1.70 13.87 6.80
N PHE A 268 -1.55 13.55 8.08
CA PHE A 268 -2.63 12.96 8.87
C PHE A 268 -3.80 13.95 9.04
N PHE A 269 -3.53 15.19 9.42
CA PHE A 269 -4.58 16.20 9.54
C PHE A 269 -5.21 16.54 8.19
N LYS A 270 -4.42 16.59 7.12
CA LYS A 270 -4.95 16.74 5.76
C LYS A 270 -5.86 15.58 5.38
N PHE A 271 -5.49 14.34 5.73
CA PHE A 271 -6.36 13.18 5.55
C PHE A 271 -7.66 13.34 6.34
N VAL A 272 -7.61 13.66 7.63
CA VAL A 272 -8.81 13.86 8.47
C VAL A 272 -9.72 14.94 7.89
N TRP A 273 -9.14 16.04 7.41
CA TRP A 273 -9.88 17.13 6.76
C TRP A 273 -10.59 16.64 5.49
N ASN A 274 -9.86 15.99 4.60
CA ASN A 274 -10.39 15.47 3.34
C ASN A 274 -11.41 14.35 3.55
N PHE A 275 -11.20 13.51 4.57
CA PHE A 275 -12.11 12.43 4.96
C PHE A 275 -13.41 12.94 5.58
N ASN A 276 -13.52 14.22 5.86
CA ASN A 276 -14.54 14.88 6.66
C ASN A 276 -14.33 14.72 8.18
N VAL A 277 -13.93 15.81 8.81
CA VAL A 277 -13.59 15.85 10.26
C VAL A 277 -14.70 15.29 11.13
N VAL A 278 -15.98 15.62 10.84
CA VAL A 278 -17.13 15.15 11.63
C VAL A 278 -17.27 13.64 11.52
N LEU A 279 -17.19 13.10 10.31
CA LEU A 279 -17.29 11.65 10.08
C LEU A 279 -16.11 10.90 10.68
N PHE A 280 -14.90 11.49 10.63
CA PHE A 280 -13.72 10.90 11.27
C PHE A 280 -13.83 10.87 12.79
N LEU A 281 -14.38 11.91 13.41
CA LEU A 281 -14.54 11.98 14.86
C LEU A 281 -15.74 11.17 15.37
N LEU A 282 -16.70 10.85 14.52
CA LEU A 282 -17.93 10.17 14.91
C LEU A 282 -17.69 8.84 15.67
N PRO A 283 -16.79 7.94 15.27
CA PRO A 283 -16.51 6.71 16.02
C PRO A 283 -16.08 6.93 17.48
N PHE A 284 -15.44 8.06 17.79
CA PHE A 284 -15.00 8.35 19.17
C PHE A 284 -16.19 8.59 20.11
N LEU A 285 -17.36 8.99 19.58
CA LEU A 285 -18.58 9.08 20.37
C LEU A 285 -19.03 7.71 20.90
N TYR A 286 -18.57 6.60 20.30
CA TYR A 286 -18.88 5.27 20.83
C TYR A 286 -18.41 5.08 22.28
N LEU A 287 -17.32 5.75 22.66
CA LEU A 287 -16.80 5.75 24.02
C LEU A 287 -17.77 6.39 25.05
N LEU A 288 -18.72 7.21 24.63
CA LEU A 288 -19.77 7.73 25.51
C LEU A 288 -20.79 6.66 25.87
N PHE A 289 -21.00 5.68 24.98
CA PHE A 289 -21.99 4.62 25.14
C PHE A 289 -21.40 3.33 25.72
N ARG A 290 -20.13 3.05 25.41
CA ARG A 290 -19.49 1.80 25.81
C ARG A 290 -17.96 1.99 25.98
N ARG A 291 -17.44 1.58 27.16
CA ARG A 291 -16.02 1.75 27.54
C ARG A 291 -15.37 0.45 27.99
N ASP A 292 -15.83 -0.68 27.47
CA ASP A 292 -15.26 -1.97 27.82
C ASP A 292 -13.91 -2.23 27.14
N ARG A 293 -13.27 -3.33 27.52
CA ARG A 293 -11.95 -3.72 27.04
C ARG A 293 -11.92 -3.96 25.53
N ALA A 294 -13.02 -4.46 24.95
CA ALA A 294 -13.11 -4.72 23.53
C ALA A 294 -13.07 -3.43 22.71
N VAL A 295 -13.82 -2.40 23.17
CA VAL A 295 -13.86 -1.09 22.52
C VAL A 295 -12.49 -0.41 22.58
N TRP A 296 -11.85 -0.40 23.76
CA TRP A 296 -10.50 0.16 23.91
C TRP A 296 -9.48 -0.53 23.01
N TYR A 297 -9.57 -1.87 22.85
CA TYR A 297 -8.69 -2.59 21.97
C TYR A 297 -8.85 -2.21 20.50
N LEU A 298 -10.10 -2.01 20.03
CA LEU A 298 -10.35 -1.54 18.67
C LEU A 298 -9.70 -0.17 18.39
N PHE A 299 -9.84 0.78 19.34
CA PHE A 299 -9.19 2.09 19.22
C PHE A 299 -7.67 2.01 19.27
N LEU A 300 -7.10 1.15 20.10
CA LEU A 300 -5.65 0.95 20.18
C LEU A 300 -5.11 0.32 18.88
N ALA A 301 -5.78 -0.69 18.36
CA ALA A 301 -5.39 -1.35 17.11
C ALA A 301 -5.45 -0.39 15.90
N PHE A 302 -6.43 0.51 15.85
CA PHE A 302 -6.48 1.58 14.85
C PHE A 302 -5.39 2.62 15.10
N GLY A 303 -5.29 3.13 16.33
CA GLY A 303 -4.40 4.23 16.70
C GLY A 303 -2.92 3.93 16.51
N VAL A 304 -2.48 2.68 16.72
CA VAL A 304 -1.07 2.31 16.56
C VAL A 304 -0.58 2.44 15.12
N GLN A 305 -1.43 2.12 14.13
CA GLN A 305 -1.06 2.27 12.73
C GLN A 305 -1.09 3.74 12.28
N VAL A 306 -2.00 4.54 12.82
CA VAL A 306 -1.98 5.99 12.64
C VAL A 306 -0.70 6.58 13.23
N ALA A 307 -0.33 6.18 14.45
CA ALA A 307 0.91 6.64 15.11
C ALA A 307 2.16 6.23 14.30
N TYR A 308 2.17 5.02 13.75
CA TYR A 308 3.26 4.58 12.87
C TYR A 308 3.34 5.44 11.60
N SER A 309 2.20 5.70 10.95
CA SER A 309 2.15 6.58 9.77
C SER A 309 2.71 7.98 10.07
N ILE A 310 2.38 8.55 11.23
CA ILE A 310 2.92 9.84 11.68
C ILE A 310 4.43 9.72 11.90
N TYR A 311 4.90 8.66 12.55
CA TYR A 311 6.31 8.43 12.84
C TYR A 311 7.18 8.35 11.60
N VAL A 312 6.71 7.69 10.53
CA VAL A 312 7.46 7.57 9.27
C VAL A 312 7.35 8.80 8.37
N GLY A 313 6.55 9.79 8.75
CA GLY A 313 6.34 11.01 7.97
C GLY A 313 5.26 10.88 6.90
N GLY A 314 4.37 9.91 7.04
CA GLY A 314 3.33 9.60 6.06
C GLY A 314 3.84 8.75 4.90
N ASP A 315 3.17 8.80 3.76
CA ASP A 315 3.54 8.08 2.54
C ASP A 315 3.92 9.06 1.42
N ALA A 316 4.70 8.62 0.44
CA ALA A 316 5.02 9.42 -0.75
C ALA A 316 3.81 9.62 -1.67
N TRP A 317 2.77 8.82 -1.51
CA TRP A 317 1.62 8.74 -2.42
C TRP A 317 0.34 9.42 -1.90
N GLU A 318 0.38 10.15 -0.80
CA GLU A 318 -0.78 10.83 -0.22
C GLU A 318 -1.36 11.95 -1.09
N ASN A 319 -0.56 12.53 -1.98
CA ASN A 319 -0.99 13.56 -2.92
C ASN A 319 -1.70 12.99 -4.17
N ARG A 320 -1.73 11.67 -4.32
CA ARG A 320 -2.30 10.97 -5.47
C ARG A 320 -3.35 9.95 -5.02
N GLY A 321 -4.40 10.37 -4.48
CA GLY A 321 -5.41 9.44 -4.07
C GLY A 321 -5.63 9.41 -2.54
N GLY A 322 -4.93 10.27 -1.75
CA GLY A 322 -5.13 10.57 -0.31
C GLY A 322 -5.08 9.38 0.62
N ALA A 323 -4.80 8.22 0.08
CA ALA A 323 -4.87 7.00 0.81
C ALA A 323 -3.50 6.58 1.27
N ASN A 324 -3.21 6.88 2.49
CA ASN A 324 -2.05 6.35 3.18
C ASN A 324 -2.21 4.83 3.36
N ARG A 325 -1.34 4.04 2.71
CA ARG A 325 -1.37 2.57 2.78
C ARG A 325 -1.04 2.02 4.17
N PHE A 326 -0.39 2.78 5.05
CA PHE A 326 -0.01 2.30 6.38
C PHE A 326 -1.22 2.14 7.29
N PHE A 327 -2.10 3.13 7.38
CA PHE A 327 -3.30 2.98 8.18
C PHE A 327 -4.52 2.46 7.40
N ALA A 328 -4.46 2.38 6.07
CA ALA A 328 -5.51 1.74 5.27
C ALA A 328 -5.79 0.30 5.73
N ILE A 329 -4.76 -0.41 6.20
CA ILE A 329 -4.85 -1.78 6.75
C ILE A 329 -5.86 -1.88 7.91
N VAL A 330 -5.97 -0.85 8.74
CA VAL A 330 -6.84 -0.82 9.93
C VAL A 330 -8.10 0.01 9.74
N MET A 331 -8.30 0.61 8.57
CA MET A 331 -9.56 1.30 8.23
C MET A 331 -10.81 0.40 8.40
N PRO A 332 -10.79 -0.91 8.13
CA PRO A 332 -11.92 -1.77 8.46
C PRO A 332 -12.32 -1.76 9.93
N ILE A 333 -11.36 -1.63 10.86
CA ILE A 333 -11.63 -1.50 12.30
C ILE A 333 -12.34 -0.15 12.58
N PHE A 334 -11.89 0.92 11.92
CA PHE A 334 -12.56 2.21 11.98
C PHE A 334 -14.00 2.11 11.45
N MET A 335 -14.23 1.39 10.32
CA MET A 335 -15.58 1.21 9.75
C MET A 335 -16.49 0.39 10.68
N VAL A 336 -15.94 -0.57 11.43
CA VAL A 336 -16.67 -1.28 12.49
C VAL A 336 -17.12 -0.31 13.58
N LEU A 337 -16.18 0.48 14.15
CA LEU A 337 -16.49 1.48 15.17
C LEU A 337 -17.50 2.51 14.68
N PHE A 338 -17.36 2.97 13.45
CA PHE A 338 -18.27 3.90 12.80
C PHE A 338 -19.70 3.33 12.73
N ALA A 339 -19.86 2.11 12.19
CA ALA A 339 -21.17 1.45 12.08
C ALA A 339 -21.81 1.22 13.46
N LEU A 340 -21.03 0.80 14.46
CA LEU A 340 -21.50 0.62 15.83
C LEU A 340 -21.95 1.95 16.46
N THR A 341 -21.24 3.04 16.16
CA THR A 341 -21.64 4.39 16.62
C THR A 341 -22.96 4.81 16.02
N LEU A 342 -23.14 4.61 14.70
CA LEU A 342 -24.42 4.91 14.02
C LEU A 342 -25.57 4.17 14.66
N GLU A 343 -25.40 2.90 15.06
CA GLU A 343 -26.42 2.14 15.75
C GLU A 343 -26.76 2.71 17.12
N LYS A 344 -25.75 3.09 17.90
CA LYS A 344 -25.98 3.71 19.21
C LYS A 344 -26.72 5.05 19.11
N LEU A 345 -26.35 5.87 18.13
CA LEU A 345 -27.06 7.12 17.86
C LEU A 345 -28.51 6.86 17.41
N ARG A 346 -28.72 5.88 16.51
CA ARG A 346 -30.05 5.46 16.09
C ARG A 346 -30.91 5.03 17.31
N GLN A 347 -30.36 4.18 18.19
CA GLN A 347 -31.02 3.73 19.40
C GLN A 347 -31.35 4.89 20.33
N ALA A 348 -30.43 5.83 20.52
CA ALA A 348 -30.68 7.02 21.38
C ALA A 348 -31.78 7.92 20.80
N ILE A 349 -31.79 8.15 19.49
CA ILE A 349 -32.82 8.92 18.80
C ILE A 349 -34.18 8.22 18.94
N LEU A 350 -34.23 6.90 18.72
CA LEU A 350 -35.47 6.12 18.89
C LEU A 350 -36.00 6.16 20.31
N ALA A 351 -35.10 6.07 21.31
CA ALA A 351 -35.51 6.17 22.71
C ALA A 351 -36.09 7.56 23.02
N PHE A 352 -35.44 8.63 22.53
CA PHE A 352 -35.95 10.00 22.68
C PHE A 352 -37.33 10.20 22.03
N MET A 353 -37.51 9.71 20.80
CA MET A 353 -38.79 9.82 20.07
C MET A 353 -39.93 9.02 20.73
N ARG A 354 -39.61 7.86 21.34
CA ARG A 354 -40.60 7.04 22.08
C ARG A 354 -40.98 7.63 23.44
N ALA A 355 -40.14 8.44 24.03
CA ALA A 355 -40.45 9.14 25.28
C ALA A 355 -41.40 10.34 25.10
N GLY A 356 -41.65 10.76 23.87
CA GLY A 356 -42.53 11.88 23.54
C GLY A 356 -44.03 11.55 23.61
N PRO A 357 -44.90 12.56 23.77
CA PRO A 357 -46.33 12.38 24.09
C PRO A 357 -47.26 11.89 22.95
N LYS A 358 -46.74 11.58 21.74
CA LYS A 358 -47.58 11.18 20.58
C LYS A 358 -47.21 9.80 20.02
N PRO A 359 -48.04 8.75 20.26
CA PRO A 359 -47.78 7.39 19.77
C PRO A 359 -48.02 7.17 18.25
N LEU A 360 -48.59 8.14 17.53
CA LEU A 360 -48.94 7.99 16.11
C LEU A 360 -47.75 7.81 15.18
N LEU A 361 -46.55 8.29 15.55
CA LEU A 361 -45.32 8.13 14.79
C LEU A 361 -44.64 6.76 15.01
N SER A 362 -45.05 5.97 16.00
CA SER A 362 -44.37 4.74 16.41
C SER A 362 -44.28 3.68 15.30
N ARG A 363 -45.28 3.59 14.41
CA ARG A 363 -45.34 2.59 13.32
C ARG A 363 -44.28 2.83 12.23
N TRP A 364 -43.98 4.08 11.94
CA TRP A 364 -43.06 4.47 10.85
C TRP A 364 -41.65 4.84 11.34
N VAL A 365 -41.48 5.11 12.61
CA VAL A 365 -40.21 5.56 13.20
C VAL A 365 -39.09 4.52 12.99
N GLU A 366 -39.39 3.25 13.17
CA GLU A 366 -38.37 2.20 13.03
C GLU A 366 -37.94 1.97 11.56
N PRO A 367 -38.85 1.83 10.58
CA PRO A 367 -38.45 1.80 9.16
C PRO A 367 -37.71 3.05 8.71
N LEU A 368 -38.17 4.25 9.08
CA LEU A 368 -37.52 5.51 8.75
C LEU A 368 -36.11 5.61 9.34
N SER A 369 -35.92 5.10 10.56
CA SER A 369 -34.59 5.09 11.19
C SER A 369 -33.60 4.19 10.47
N HIS A 370 -34.04 3.07 9.90
CA HIS A 370 -33.17 2.21 9.06
C HIS A 370 -32.85 2.86 7.71
N SER A 371 -33.83 3.54 7.09
CA SER A 371 -33.59 4.30 5.85
C SER A 371 -32.61 5.46 6.08
N ALA A 372 -32.75 6.17 7.19
CA ALA A 372 -31.84 7.24 7.59
C ALA A 372 -30.41 6.70 7.84
N LEU A 373 -30.29 5.54 8.50
CA LEU A 373 -29.02 4.86 8.72
C LEU A 373 -28.35 4.50 7.38
N LEU A 374 -29.08 3.91 6.45
CA LEU A 374 -28.57 3.57 5.12
C LEU A 374 -28.19 4.81 4.31
N GLY A 375 -29.01 5.85 4.35
CA GLY A 375 -28.72 7.14 3.72
C GLY A 375 -27.43 7.75 4.26
N LEU A 376 -27.26 7.76 5.60
CA LEU A 376 -26.05 8.26 6.24
C LEU A 376 -24.81 7.40 5.90
N ALA A 377 -24.96 6.08 5.86
CA ALA A 377 -23.88 5.18 5.45
C ALA A 377 -23.47 5.44 4.00
N LEU A 378 -24.42 5.66 3.08
CA LEU A 378 -24.15 5.96 1.68
C LEU A 378 -23.45 7.34 1.53
N ILE A 379 -23.95 8.36 2.20
CA ILE A 379 -23.32 9.69 2.24
C ILE A 379 -21.89 9.58 2.77
N SER A 380 -21.69 8.80 3.84
CA SER A 380 -20.37 8.58 4.41
C SER A 380 -19.44 7.87 3.41
N LEU A 381 -19.93 6.85 2.72
CA LEU A 381 -19.15 6.14 1.70
C LEU A 381 -18.73 7.08 0.56
N ILE A 382 -19.62 7.96 0.11
CA ILE A 382 -19.30 8.97 -0.91
C ILE A 382 -18.21 9.91 -0.38
N ASN A 383 -18.35 10.43 0.85
CA ASN A 383 -17.34 11.30 1.45
C ASN A 383 -15.98 10.60 1.61
N PHE A 384 -15.97 9.35 2.09
CA PHE A 384 -14.74 8.57 2.27
C PHE A 384 -13.99 8.30 0.96
N ASN A 385 -14.66 8.35 -0.16
CA ASN A 385 -14.09 8.13 -1.49
C ASN A 385 -13.84 9.41 -2.29
N SER A 386 -14.31 10.57 -1.81
CA SER A 386 -14.09 11.86 -2.47
C SER A 386 -12.88 12.64 -1.93
N LEU A 387 -11.97 11.94 -1.27
CA LEU A 387 -10.83 12.48 -0.52
C LEU A 387 -9.94 13.49 -1.26
N LEU A 388 -9.96 13.55 -2.59
CA LEU A 388 -8.74 14.01 -3.22
C LEU A 388 -8.89 15.09 -4.23
N ASP A 389 -9.84 14.92 -5.08
CA ASP A 389 -10.16 15.82 -6.16
C ASP A 389 -11.56 15.50 -6.72
N THR A 390 -12.00 16.30 -7.68
CA THR A 390 -13.28 16.12 -8.35
C THR A 390 -13.40 14.76 -9.08
N ASP A 391 -12.27 14.12 -9.38
CA ASP A 391 -12.19 12.85 -10.12
C ASP A 391 -12.22 11.61 -9.23
N SER A 392 -12.02 11.76 -7.92
CA SER A 392 -11.91 10.62 -6.98
C SER A 392 -13.08 9.64 -7.05
N LEU A 393 -14.31 10.15 -7.19
CA LEU A 393 -15.49 9.31 -7.35
C LEU A 393 -15.49 8.55 -8.68
N GLN A 394 -14.88 9.08 -9.74
CA GLN A 394 -14.78 8.40 -11.03
C GLN A 394 -13.84 7.19 -10.94
N TYR A 395 -12.78 7.28 -10.13
CA TYR A 395 -11.93 6.13 -9.81
C TYR A 395 -12.67 5.11 -8.93
N ALA A 396 -13.36 5.58 -7.88
CA ALA A 396 -14.10 4.72 -6.97
C ALA A 396 -15.28 3.99 -7.64
N THR A 397 -15.92 4.61 -8.63
CA THR A 397 -16.99 4.01 -9.43
C THR A 397 -16.47 3.29 -10.67
N LEU A 398 -15.15 3.16 -10.83
CA LEU A 398 -14.48 2.53 -11.96
C LEU A 398 -14.84 3.12 -13.33
N GLN A 399 -15.26 4.39 -13.39
CA GLN A 399 -15.41 5.11 -14.65
C GLN A 399 -14.03 5.36 -15.29
N LYS A 400 -13.04 5.73 -14.46
CA LYS A 400 -11.62 5.81 -14.84
C LYS A 400 -10.82 4.64 -14.25
N PRO A 401 -9.77 4.14 -14.93
CA PRO A 401 -8.81 3.22 -14.33
C PRO A 401 -8.06 3.91 -13.18
N SER A 402 -7.43 3.12 -12.28
CA SER A 402 -6.62 3.70 -11.20
C SER A 402 -5.60 4.69 -11.75
N ILE A 403 -5.43 5.82 -11.07
CA ILE A 403 -4.48 6.89 -11.45
C ILE A 403 -3.04 6.37 -11.63
N TYR A 404 -2.69 5.28 -10.96
CA TYR A 404 -1.36 4.68 -11.07
C TYR A 404 -1.12 3.89 -12.35
N VAL A 405 -2.17 3.50 -13.08
CA VAL A 405 -2.05 2.73 -14.33
C VAL A 405 -1.25 3.49 -15.39
N ILE A 406 -1.40 4.81 -15.47
CA ILE A 406 -0.67 5.65 -16.43
C ILE A 406 0.85 5.56 -16.18
N GLY A 407 1.28 5.62 -14.92
CA GLY A 407 2.69 5.46 -14.54
C GLY A 407 3.21 4.06 -14.89
N GLN A 408 2.41 3.03 -14.67
CA GLN A 408 2.77 1.65 -15.01
C GLN A 408 2.87 1.43 -16.53
N GLU A 409 2.01 2.07 -17.32
CA GLU A 409 2.09 2.03 -18.78
C GLU A 409 3.40 2.64 -19.28
N LYS A 410 3.80 3.80 -18.75
CA LYS A 410 5.10 4.42 -19.03
C LYS A 410 6.25 3.43 -18.80
N ILE A 411 6.29 2.85 -17.59
CA ILE A 411 7.36 1.93 -17.17
C ILE A 411 7.42 0.70 -18.06
N LEU A 412 6.27 0.09 -18.36
CA LEU A 412 6.17 -1.08 -19.23
C LEU A 412 6.68 -0.77 -20.64
N ARG A 413 6.26 0.36 -21.24
CA ARG A 413 6.69 0.76 -22.58
C ARG A 413 8.19 1.02 -22.65
N ILE A 414 8.75 1.70 -21.63
CA ILE A 414 10.20 1.90 -21.50
C ILE A 414 10.92 0.55 -21.43
N ALA A 415 10.44 -0.37 -20.60
CA ALA A 415 11.06 -1.68 -20.45
C ALA A 415 11.04 -2.52 -21.73
N LEU A 416 9.91 -2.53 -22.44
CA LEU A 416 9.78 -3.25 -23.71
C LEU A 416 10.63 -2.61 -24.81
N PHE A 417 10.68 -1.29 -24.87
CA PHE A 417 11.56 -0.58 -25.80
C PHE A 417 13.04 -0.84 -25.49
N ALA A 418 13.43 -0.75 -24.23
CA ALA A 418 14.80 -1.09 -23.81
C ALA A 418 15.17 -2.52 -24.23
N ARG A 419 14.28 -3.48 -24.05
CA ARG A 419 14.47 -4.87 -24.50
C ARG A 419 14.69 -4.96 -26.01
N GLN A 420 13.99 -4.14 -26.80
CA GLN A 420 14.08 -4.13 -28.26
C GLN A 420 15.43 -3.57 -28.76
N ILE A 421 15.94 -2.50 -28.12
CA ILE A 421 17.10 -1.75 -28.62
C ILE A 421 18.43 -2.15 -27.96
N THR A 422 18.42 -3.11 -27.04
CA THR A 422 19.62 -3.51 -26.27
C THR A 422 19.86 -5.02 -26.29
N THR A 423 21.12 -5.41 -26.13
CA THR A 423 21.51 -6.82 -25.89
C THR A 423 21.11 -7.27 -24.47
N PRO A 424 21.07 -8.59 -24.17
CA PRO A 424 20.79 -9.09 -22.82
C PRO A 424 21.77 -8.59 -21.74
N GLN A 425 22.99 -8.22 -22.11
CA GLN A 425 24.06 -7.76 -21.21
C GLN A 425 23.97 -6.26 -20.89
N ALA A 426 23.09 -5.52 -21.55
CA ALA A 426 22.95 -4.09 -21.37
C ALA A 426 22.52 -3.73 -19.94
N THR A 427 22.98 -2.58 -19.50
CA THR A 427 22.63 -1.97 -18.22
C THR A 427 21.73 -0.75 -18.41
N ILE A 428 20.74 -0.59 -17.56
CA ILE A 428 19.76 0.50 -17.61
C ILE A 428 19.79 1.27 -16.30
N LEU A 429 19.83 2.60 -16.34
CA LEU A 429 19.57 3.44 -15.17
C LEU A 429 18.08 3.76 -15.13
N ALA A 430 17.39 3.42 -14.06
CA ALA A 430 15.98 3.77 -13.88
C ALA A 430 15.80 4.69 -12.67
N VAL A 431 14.97 5.72 -12.83
CA VAL A 431 14.64 6.66 -11.74
C VAL A 431 13.95 5.94 -10.59
N ALA A 432 12.98 5.10 -10.92
CA ALA A 432 12.41 4.18 -9.97
C ALA A 432 12.54 2.79 -10.57
N ALA A 433 13.50 2.02 -10.09
CA ALA A 433 13.80 0.69 -10.60
C ALA A 433 12.70 -0.31 -10.25
N VAL A 434 11.51 -0.09 -10.80
CA VAL A 434 10.28 -0.83 -10.46
C VAL A 434 10.01 -1.96 -11.46
N GLY A 435 9.26 -1.71 -12.52
CA GLY A 435 8.95 -2.72 -13.53
C GLY A 435 9.98 -2.86 -14.66
N VAL A 436 10.96 -1.93 -14.77
CA VAL A 436 11.94 -1.93 -15.86
C VAL A 436 12.73 -3.23 -15.93
N PRO A 437 13.42 -3.69 -14.86
CA PRO A 437 14.17 -4.95 -14.92
C PRO A 437 13.26 -6.16 -15.14
N TYR A 438 12.05 -6.13 -14.59
CA TYR A 438 11.11 -7.24 -14.68
C TYR A 438 10.68 -7.54 -16.12
N PHE A 439 10.35 -6.50 -16.89
CA PHE A 439 9.86 -6.66 -18.27
C PHE A 439 10.97 -6.58 -19.32
N SER A 440 12.06 -5.83 -19.07
CA SER A 440 13.19 -5.78 -20.00
C SER A 440 14.10 -7.01 -19.92
N GLY A 441 14.21 -7.60 -18.71
CA GLY A 441 15.19 -8.65 -18.43
C GLY A 441 16.64 -8.14 -18.45
N ARG A 442 16.86 -6.84 -18.23
CA ARG A 442 18.18 -6.20 -18.22
C ARG A 442 18.60 -5.86 -16.80
N THR A 443 19.90 -5.87 -16.54
CA THR A 443 20.47 -5.33 -15.29
C THR A 443 20.06 -3.87 -15.17
N THR A 444 19.50 -3.49 -14.02
CA THR A 444 18.96 -2.14 -13.81
C THR A 444 19.55 -1.54 -12.54
N TYR A 445 20.14 -0.35 -12.68
CA TYR A 445 20.61 0.48 -11.58
C TYR A 445 19.48 1.39 -11.11
N ASP A 446 19.37 1.57 -9.80
CA ASP A 446 18.29 2.32 -9.16
C ASP A 446 18.78 3.70 -8.73
N LEU A 447 18.45 4.72 -9.49
CA LEU A 447 18.86 6.11 -9.23
C LEU A 447 18.42 6.63 -7.87
N LEU A 448 17.28 6.16 -7.35
CA LEU A 448 16.72 6.63 -6.08
C LEU A 448 17.09 5.74 -4.87
N GLY A 449 17.94 4.73 -5.07
CA GLY A 449 18.59 4.01 -3.99
C GLY A 449 17.76 2.95 -3.26
N LYS A 450 16.59 2.54 -3.75
CA LYS A 450 15.83 1.45 -3.09
C LYS A 450 16.59 0.13 -3.12
N SER A 451 17.24 -0.16 -4.24
CA SER A 451 18.10 -1.33 -4.46
C SER A 451 19.59 -0.99 -4.65
N ASP A 452 19.98 0.23 -4.30
CA ASP A 452 21.38 0.68 -4.23
C ASP A 452 21.73 1.08 -2.79
N SER A 453 22.72 0.39 -2.21
CA SER A 453 23.09 0.60 -0.81
C SER A 453 23.87 1.90 -0.60
N LEU A 454 24.68 2.34 -1.59
CA LEU A 454 25.45 3.57 -1.49
C LEU A 454 24.49 4.75 -1.38
N ILE A 455 23.61 4.91 -2.35
CA ILE A 455 22.64 6.01 -2.40
C ILE A 455 21.72 6.00 -1.16
N ALA A 456 21.30 4.83 -0.70
CA ALA A 456 20.40 4.74 0.46
C ALA A 456 21.02 5.28 1.75
N HIS A 457 22.36 5.25 1.88
CA HIS A 457 23.08 5.72 3.07
C HIS A 457 23.51 7.18 3.00
N GLU A 458 23.36 7.85 1.85
CA GLU A 458 23.69 9.27 1.69
C GLU A 458 22.76 10.21 2.48
N ALA A 459 23.15 11.49 2.52
CA ALA A 459 22.29 12.55 3.01
C ALA A 459 21.09 12.77 2.06
N MET A 460 19.99 13.27 2.57
CA MET A 460 18.86 13.67 1.74
C MET A 460 19.10 15.05 1.11
N HIS A 461 18.76 15.20 -0.16
CA HIS A 461 18.69 16.49 -0.85
C HIS A 461 17.40 17.21 -0.43
N ILE A 462 17.43 17.82 0.75
CA ILE A 462 16.32 18.61 1.32
C ILE A 462 16.87 19.94 1.77
N ASP A 463 16.35 21.03 1.22
CA ASP A 463 16.61 22.36 1.75
C ASP A 463 15.95 22.47 3.16
N PRO A 464 16.72 22.86 4.21
CA PRO A 464 16.14 23.08 5.54
C PRO A 464 15.04 24.15 5.59
N ALA A 465 15.02 25.06 4.63
CA ALA A 465 13.99 26.08 4.46
C ALA A 465 12.80 25.62 3.60
N ALA A 466 12.87 24.41 3.03
CA ALA A 466 11.86 23.86 2.14
C ALA A 466 10.53 23.55 2.84
N SER A 467 9.47 23.49 2.05
CA SER A 467 8.15 23.05 2.50
C SER A 467 8.18 21.62 3.06
N LEU A 468 7.33 21.34 4.06
CA LEU A 468 7.12 19.97 4.56
C LEU A 468 6.72 18.98 3.44
N LEU A 469 6.22 19.49 2.31
CA LEU A 469 5.83 18.69 1.14
C LEU A 469 7.03 18.25 0.30
N ASP A 470 8.18 18.90 0.42
CA ASP A 470 9.40 18.54 -0.31
C ASP A 470 10.07 17.30 0.31
N PHE A 471 9.77 16.99 1.57
CA PHE A 471 10.12 15.70 2.14
C PHE A 471 9.22 14.59 1.56
N ARG A 472 9.78 13.83 0.61
CA ARG A 472 9.12 12.68 -0.03
C ARG A 472 9.82 11.39 0.41
N PRO A 473 9.29 10.62 1.36
CA PRO A 473 9.96 9.42 1.87
C PRO A 473 10.43 8.48 0.75
N GLY A 474 11.75 8.26 0.65
CA GLY A 474 12.36 7.41 -0.36
C GLY A 474 12.56 8.03 -1.74
N HIS A 475 12.46 9.37 -1.88
CA HIS A 475 12.63 10.09 -3.15
C HIS A 475 13.52 11.34 -3.02
N ASN A 476 14.27 11.44 -1.91
CA ASN A 476 15.12 12.61 -1.65
C ASN A 476 16.63 12.28 -1.67
N LYS A 477 17.00 11.12 -2.21
CA LYS A 477 18.39 10.72 -2.34
C LYS A 477 18.68 10.28 -3.77
N TRP A 478 19.79 10.78 -4.34
CA TRP A 478 20.33 10.40 -5.64
C TRP A 478 21.79 10.83 -5.73
N ASP A 479 22.60 10.14 -6.55
CA ASP A 479 23.98 10.47 -6.89
C ASP A 479 24.24 10.18 -8.36
N TYR A 480 24.43 11.23 -9.17
CA TYR A 480 24.73 11.10 -10.58
C TYR A 480 26.20 10.78 -10.86
N ALA A 481 27.12 11.14 -9.95
CA ALA A 481 28.52 10.75 -10.09
C ALA A 481 28.63 9.23 -10.03
N HIS A 482 27.97 8.62 -9.03
CA HIS A 482 27.89 7.17 -8.91
C HIS A 482 27.05 6.56 -10.04
N SER A 483 25.78 6.97 -10.18
CA SER A 483 24.82 6.27 -11.05
C SER A 483 25.12 6.37 -12.53
N ILE A 484 25.72 7.49 -13.00
CA ILE A 484 26.09 7.71 -14.41
C ILE A 484 27.60 7.69 -14.59
N GLY A 485 28.35 8.39 -13.72
CA GLY A 485 29.79 8.53 -13.84
C GLY A 485 30.56 7.22 -13.63
N ASP A 486 30.27 6.50 -12.55
CA ASP A 486 30.95 5.25 -12.21
C ASP A 486 30.32 4.04 -12.88
N LEU A 487 28.99 3.89 -12.77
CA LEU A 487 28.26 2.71 -13.26
C LEU A 487 28.09 2.69 -14.79
N LYS A 488 28.16 3.84 -15.46
CA LYS A 488 28.13 4.00 -16.92
C LYS A 488 27.03 3.17 -17.60
N PRO A 489 25.74 3.34 -17.25
CA PRO A 489 24.65 2.56 -17.82
C PRO A 489 24.60 2.72 -19.35
N ASP A 490 24.20 1.65 -20.06
CA ASP A 490 24.10 1.68 -21.51
C ASP A 490 22.89 2.51 -21.99
N LEU A 491 21.80 2.54 -21.16
CA LEU A 491 20.58 3.28 -21.47
C LEU A 491 20.12 4.04 -20.22
N ILE A 492 19.78 5.31 -20.38
CA ILE A 492 19.16 6.18 -19.37
C ILE A 492 17.82 6.68 -19.96
N PRO A 493 16.69 6.06 -19.62
CA PRO A 493 15.38 6.46 -20.12
C PRO A 493 14.94 7.83 -19.62
N GLU A 494 15.30 8.20 -18.39
CA GLU A 494 14.89 9.47 -17.79
C GLU A 494 15.86 9.90 -16.69
N ILE A 495 15.89 11.21 -16.44
CA ILE A 495 16.56 11.86 -15.32
C ILE A 495 15.52 12.24 -14.28
N TRP A 496 15.88 12.22 -12.99
CA TRP A 496 14.95 12.60 -11.92
C TRP A 496 14.43 14.03 -12.09
N GLU A 497 13.15 14.22 -11.84
CA GLU A 497 12.47 15.50 -12.05
C GLU A 497 13.14 16.64 -11.26
N GLY A 498 13.48 17.72 -11.95
CA GLY A 498 14.11 18.90 -11.34
C GLY A 498 15.65 18.82 -11.17
N THR A 499 16.29 17.69 -11.51
CA THR A 499 17.73 17.49 -11.26
C THR A 499 18.57 17.38 -12.55
N GLN A 500 18.01 17.78 -13.69
CA GLN A 500 18.68 17.67 -15.00
C GLN A 500 20.03 18.40 -15.05
N ALA A 501 20.14 19.55 -14.37
CA ALA A 501 21.39 20.31 -14.31
C ALA A 501 22.52 19.54 -13.59
N GLU A 502 22.17 18.76 -12.54
CA GLU A 502 23.11 17.93 -11.80
C GLU A 502 23.60 16.72 -12.63
N ALA A 503 22.71 16.15 -13.47
CA ALA A 503 23.07 15.03 -14.34
C ALA A 503 23.93 15.43 -15.54
N GLN A 504 23.80 16.68 -16.04
CA GLN A 504 24.40 17.17 -17.28
C GLN A 504 25.94 16.93 -17.40
N PRO A 505 26.75 17.12 -16.36
CA PRO A 505 28.20 16.87 -16.46
C PRO A 505 28.56 15.43 -16.84
N TYR A 506 27.73 14.45 -16.47
CA TYR A 506 27.94 13.01 -16.66
C TYR A 506 27.37 12.48 -17.98
N LEU A 507 26.57 13.29 -18.71
CA LEU A 507 25.93 12.88 -19.96
C LEU A 507 26.79 13.14 -21.21
N LYS A 508 28.06 13.58 -21.07
CA LYS A 508 28.94 13.93 -22.20
C LYS A 508 29.23 12.74 -23.14
N ASP A 509 29.29 11.54 -22.57
CA ASP A 509 29.57 10.29 -23.29
C ASP A 509 28.27 9.59 -23.76
N TYR A 510 27.15 10.30 -23.77
CA TYR A 510 25.87 9.76 -24.19
C TYR A 510 25.36 10.45 -25.45
N THR A 511 24.82 9.64 -26.33
CA THR A 511 24.08 10.07 -27.53
C THR A 511 22.62 10.25 -27.14
N VAL A 512 22.04 11.39 -27.53
CA VAL A 512 20.62 11.68 -27.32
C VAL A 512 19.80 11.01 -28.39
N ILE A 513 18.75 10.28 -28.01
CA ILE A 513 17.72 9.79 -28.89
C ILE A 513 16.37 10.42 -28.54
N GLN A 514 15.60 10.79 -29.54
CA GLN A 514 14.28 11.42 -29.37
C GLN A 514 13.21 10.66 -30.12
N MET A 515 12.11 10.38 -29.44
CA MET A 515 11.02 9.57 -30.00
C MET A 515 9.66 10.17 -29.67
N ASP A 516 8.88 10.47 -30.70
CA ASP A 516 7.56 11.06 -30.55
C ASP A 516 6.60 10.19 -29.72
N GLN A 517 6.73 8.89 -29.82
CA GLN A 517 5.91 7.93 -29.06
C GLN A 517 6.09 8.03 -27.53
N PHE A 518 7.17 8.63 -27.05
CA PHE A 518 7.44 8.81 -25.62
C PHE A 518 7.20 10.23 -25.13
N LYS A 519 6.83 11.19 -26.00
CA LYS A 519 6.62 12.61 -25.62
C LYS A 519 5.55 12.80 -24.55
N GLN A 520 4.57 11.91 -24.46
CA GLN A 520 3.52 12.00 -23.42
C GLN A 520 4.01 11.61 -22.03
N TRP A 521 5.16 10.94 -21.92
CA TRP A 521 5.69 10.43 -20.63
C TRP A 521 7.07 10.96 -20.27
N LEU A 522 7.88 11.28 -21.27
CA LEU A 522 9.25 11.76 -21.09
C LEU A 522 9.38 13.20 -21.63
N PRO A 523 10.15 14.05 -20.96
CA PRO A 523 10.42 15.40 -21.48
C PRO A 523 10.92 15.35 -22.92
N ASN A 524 10.14 15.91 -23.84
CA ASN A 524 10.41 15.89 -25.29
C ASN A 524 10.62 14.49 -25.91
N GLY A 525 10.27 13.41 -25.22
CA GLY A 525 10.51 12.03 -25.69
C GLY A 525 11.99 11.63 -25.72
N VAL A 526 12.84 12.29 -24.90
CA VAL A 526 14.29 12.13 -24.91
C VAL A 526 14.72 10.99 -23.99
N MET A 527 15.67 10.18 -24.48
CA MET A 527 16.47 9.20 -23.72
C MET A 527 17.95 9.35 -24.08
N TYR A 528 18.82 8.77 -23.27
CA TYR A 528 20.26 8.82 -23.46
C TYR A 528 20.80 7.40 -23.61
N VAL A 529 21.60 7.17 -24.65
CA VAL A 529 22.29 5.89 -24.90
C VAL A 529 23.79 6.12 -24.86
N ARG A 530 24.55 5.26 -24.19
CA ARG A 530 26.00 5.41 -24.08
C ARG A 530 26.65 5.28 -25.46
N THR A 531 27.35 6.34 -25.87
CA THR A 531 27.99 6.43 -27.20
C THR A 531 29.00 5.30 -27.39
N GLY A 532 28.88 4.57 -28.52
CA GLY A 532 29.76 3.47 -28.84
C GLY A 532 29.60 2.20 -28.00
N SER A 533 28.55 2.12 -27.14
CA SER A 533 28.31 0.89 -26.38
C SER A 533 27.99 -0.30 -27.32
N PRO A 534 28.66 -1.46 -27.13
CA PRO A 534 28.38 -2.69 -27.87
C PRO A 534 27.02 -3.31 -27.48
N ASN A 535 26.45 -2.88 -26.35
CA ASN A 535 25.18 -3.37 -25.85
C ASN A 535 23.98 -2.66 -26.45
N ILE A 536 24.18 -1.60 -27.24
CA ILE A 536 23.13 -0.88 -27.97
C ILE A 536 23.05 -1.41 -29.39
N LEU A 537 21.84 -1.75 -29.82
CA LEU A 537 21.55 -2.16 -31.20
C LEU A 537 21.39 -0.91 -32.08
N TRP A 538 22.51 -0.29 -32.48
CA TRP A 538 22.56 0.99 -33.16
C TRP A 538 21.73 1.08 -34.42
N ASN A 539 21.62 -0.03 -35.16
CA ASN A 539 20.77 -0.14 -36.36
C ASN A 539 19.27 0.06 -36.04
N GLN A 540 18.85 -0.25 -34.83
CA GLN A 540 17.44 -0.09 -34.38
C GLN A 540 17.10 1.34 -33.97
N ILE A 541 18.09 2.16 -33.60
CA ILE A 541 17.88 3.51 -33.07
C ILE A 541 18.37 4.63 -33.96
N GLN A 542 19.02 4.31 -35.06
CA GLN A 542 19.66 5.31 -35.93
C GLN A 542 18.74 6.45 -36.34
N GLN A 543 17.48 6.15 -36.62
CA GLN A 543 16.45 7.13 -37.00
C GLN A 543 16.01 8.06 -35.87
N TYR A 544 16.36 7.74 -34.62
CA TYR A 544 15.98 8.53 -33.43
C TYR A 544 17.12 9.40 -32.90
N ILE A 545 18.32 9.29 -33.48
CA ILE A 545 19.50 10.03 -33.02
C ILE A 545 19.35 11.52 -33.34
N VAL A 546 19.50 12.35 -32.31
CA VAL A 546 19.52 13.82 -32.45
C VAL A 546 20.93 14.28 -32.77
N PRO A 547 21.15 14.98 -33.92
CA PRO A 547 22.47 15.53 -34.25
C PRO A 547 22.97 16.50 -33.18
N LYS A 548 24.28 16.44 -32.82
CA LYS A 548 24.89 17.30 -31.77
C LYS A 548 24.81 18.82 -32.10
N GLU A 549 24.59 19.19 -33.35
CA GLU A 549 24.53 20.58 -33.81
C GLU A 549 23.24 21.34 -33.43
N THR A 550 22.21 20.64 -32.98
CA THR A 550 20.91 21.26 -32.69
C THR A 550 20.78 21.91 -31.32
N GLY A 551 21.88 22.15 -30.58
CA GLY A 551 21.92 22.96 -29.37
C GLY A 551 20.68 22.91 -28.45
N MET A 552 19.99 21.75 -28.36
CA MET A 552 18.82 21.61 -27.50
C MET A 552 19.23 21.69 -26.04
N VAL A 553 19.29 22.89 -25.52
CA VAL A 553 19.20 23.13 -24.08
C VAL A 553 17.78 22.72 -23.68
N ILE A 554 17.64 21.58 -23.01
CA ILE A 554 16.38 21.16 -22.42
C ILE A 554 16.03 22.20 -21.35
N LYS A 555 15.15 23.16 -21.69
CA LYS A 555 14.64 24.09 -20.70
C LYS A 555 13.82 23.28 -19.68
N PRO A 556 14.09 23.41 -18.38
CA PRO A 556 13.22 22.85 -17.36
C PRO A 556 11.86 23.53 -17.46
N LYS A 557 10.78 22.74 -17.41
CA LYS A 557 9.42 23.24 -17.19
C LYS A 557 9.18 23.51 -15.74
#